data_0a1cda9769bd73e80336e933ae3d03a4
#
_entry.id   0a1cda9769bd73e80336e933ae3d03a4
#
_cell.length_a   1.000
_cell.length_b   1.000
_cell.length_c   1.000
_cell.angle_alpha   90.00
_cell.angle_beta   90.00
_cell.angle_gamma   90.00
#
_symmetry.space_group_name_H-M   'P 1'
#
loop_
_entity.id
_entity.type
_entity.pdbx_description
1 polymer ?
#
loop_
_entity_poly.entity_id
_entity_poly.type
_entity_poly.pdbx_seq_one_letter_code
_entity_poly.pdbx_strand_id
1 'polypeptide(L)'
;MLLKLSKEALPEAIAALGVHPASLPIFAAKSSIIPLKMTQVRTPAANIIKQEMLAAGGDAAVPSGCITCAEKYVDIVLLGTVKHYRLLLAKLARMPYFGIDKIKAELQAVLRPAELKTVLADGRELTYEKMCIMGILNITPDSFYAGSRVDGLQEVVRRADKMLEDGAGILDIGGESTRPGSDSVSEAEEQERVLPVIEAVRKAYPQAVISVDTYRASTARDALEAGADIINDISAMEADEAMLPLVVKSNAPVILMHMRGTPKNMQQNCQYDDVVGEVAAYLAQRAELLRAAGVGADKIILDPGIGFAKDVRQNLLLMRDLDALTGLGYPVLLAASRKSTIGAVLGNIPAEERLSGTLALSCQAVYAGAQMVRVHDVRENLQAVRMLEAVLCPERM
;
A
#
# COMPACT_ATOMS: atom_id res chain seq x y z
N MET A 1 -18.32 -38.82 -3.95
CA MET A 1 -18.13 -37.78 -2.94
C MET A 1 -17.89 -36.46 -3.67
N LEU A 2 -18.50 -35.36 -3.24
CA LEU A 2 -18.31 -34.02 -3.82
C LEU A 2 -17.56 -33.15 -2.82
N LEU A 3 -16.44 -32.53 -3.25
CA LEU A 3 -15.63 -31.63 -2.43
C LEU A 3 -15.66 -30.22 -3.05
N LYS A 4 -15.85 -29.19 -2.19
CA LYS A 4 -15.68 -27.80 -2.57
C LYS A 4 -14.19 -27.45 -2.48
N LEU A 5 -13.61 -27.00 -3.57
CA LEU A 5 -12.21 -26.54 -3.62
C LEU A 5 -12.13 -25.05 -3.29
N SER A 6 -11.05 -24.65 -2.60
CA SER A 6 -10.68 -23.25 -2.48
C SER A 6 -10.07 -22.76 -3.80
N LYS A 7 -9.95 -21.43 -3.95
CA LYS A 7 -9.34 -20.82 -5.13
C LYS A 7 -7.84 -21.19 -5.22
N GLU A 8 -7.19 -21.28 -4.08
CA GLU A 8 -5.77 -21.59 -3.93
C GLU A 8 -5.48 -23.05 -4.26
N ALA A 9 -6.35 -23.98 -3.84
CA ALA A 9 -6.20 -25.43 -4.10
C ALA A 9 -6.55 -25.84 -5.56
N LEU A 10 -7.23 -24.95 -6.33
CA LEU A 10 -7.75 -25.31 -7.64
C LEU A 10 -6.64 -25.65 -8.67
N PRO A 11 -5.50 -24.94 -8.75
CA PRO A 11 -4.42 -25.25 -9.70
C PRO A 11 -3.84 -26.66 -9.48
N GLU A 12 -3.57 -27.01 -8.22
CA GLU A 12 -3.02 -28.32 -7.86
C GLU A 12 -4.02 -29.44 -8.13
N ALA A 13 -5.29 -29.23 -7.77
CA ALA A 13 -6.35 -30.19 -8.02
C ALA A 13 -6.51 -30.47 -9.52
N ILE A 14 -6.39 -29.46 -10.38
CA ILE A 14 -6.43 -29.63 -11.84
C ILE A 14 -5.16 -30.38 -12.34
N ALA A 15 -3.99 -30.00 -11.84
CA ALA A 15 -2.72 -30.67 -12.22
C ALA A 15 -2.72 -32.15 -11.82
N ALA A 16 -3.25 -32.49 -10.64
CA ALA A 16 -3.37 -33.87 -10.14
C ALA A 16 -4.25 -34.77 -11.01
N LEU A 17 -5.13 -34.21 -11.84
CA LEU A 17 -5.93 -34.96 -12.82
C LEU A 17 -5.09 -35.42 -14.03
N GLY A 18 -3.83 -35.00 -14.15
CA GLY A 18 -2.98 -35.36 -15.29
C GLY A 18 -3.38 -34.68 -16.60
N VAL A 19 -4.00 -33.50 -16.53
CA VAL A 19 -4.36 -32.72 -17.74
C VAL A 19 -3.10 -32.31 -18.51
N HIS A 20 -3.23 -32.16 -19.83
CA HIS A 20 -2.10 -31.74 -20.66
C HIS A 20 -1.57 -30.38 -20.19
N PRO A 21 -0.24 -30.17 -20.01
CA PRO A 21 0.33 -28.93 -19.48
C PRO A 21 -0.11 -27.66 -20.21
N ALA A 22 -0.29 -27.72 -21.54
CA ALA A 22 -0.80 -26.60 -22.31
C ALA A 22 -2.24 -26.16 -21.95
N SER A 23 -3.00 -27.00 -21.23
CA SER A 23 -4.36 -26.68 -20.78
C SER A 23 -4.38 -25.91 -19.46
N LEU A 24 -3.32 -25.99 -18.63
CA LEU A 24 -3.27 -25.33 -17.32
C LEU A 24 -3.48 -23.81 -17.40
N PRO A 25 -2.84 -23.05 -18.31
CA PRO A 25 -3.11 -21.60 -18.46
C PRO A 25 -4.55 -21.29 -18.89
N ILE A 26 -5.20 -22.21 -19.62
CA ILE A 26 -6.59 -22.06 -20.04
C ILE A 26 -7.52 -22.19 -18.84
N PHE A 27 -7.29 -23.14 -17.94
CA PHE A 27 -8.05 -23.30 -16.72
C PHE A 27 -7.80 -22.14 -15.76
N ALA A 28 -6.55 -21.74 -15.55
CA ALA A 28 -6.19 -20.59 -14.72
C ALA A 28 -6.93 -19.31 -15.16
N ALA A 29 -7.01 -19.05 -16.48
CA ALA A 29 -7.70 -17.88 -16.99
C ALA A 29 -9.24 -17.89 -16.81
N LYS A 30 -9.82 -19.00 -16.34
CA LYS A 30 -11.26 -19.19 -16.12
C LYS A 30 -11.62 -19.44 -14.66
N SER A 31 -10.63 -19.60 -13.79
CA SER A 31 -10.83 -20.13 -12.43
C SER A 31 -11.48 -19.13 -11.47
N SER A 32 -11.37 -17.83 -11.72
CA SER A 32 -11.84 -16.80 -10.79
C SER A 32 -12.53 -15.66 -11.52
N ILE A 33 -13.64 -15.18 -10.96
CA ILE A 33 -14.23 -13.90 -11.35
C ILE A 33 -13.44 -12.80 -10.62
N ILE A 34 -13.02 -11.79 -11.40
CA ILE A 34 -12.34 -10.59 -10.92
C ILE A 34 -13.33 -9.44 -11.08
N PRO A 35 -13.99 -8.96 -10.01
CA PRO A 35 -14.84 -7.78 -10.10
C PRO A 35 -13.96 -6.52 -10.23
N LEU A 36 -14.25 -5.66 -11.20
CA LEU A 36 -13.53 -4.40 -11.40
C LEU A 36 -14.51 -3.23 -11.40
N LYS A 37 -14.35 -2.25 -10.53
CA LYS A 37 -15.09 -0.98 -10.57
C LYS A 37 -14.32 0.01 -11.43
N MET A 38 -15.01 0.63 -12.37
CA MET A 38 -14.48 1.72 -13.19
C MET A 38 -15.28 2.98 -12.89
N THR A 39 -14.61 4.05 -12.55
CA THR A 39 -15.24 5.33 -12.22
C THR A 39 -15.09 6.34 -13.35
N GLN A 40 -16.02 7.29 -13.44
CA GLN A 40 -15.98 8.39 -14.41
C GLN A 40 -15.85 7.93 -15.86
N VAL A 41 -16.48 6.81 -16.23
CA VAL A 41 -16.53 6.30 -17.58
C VAL A 41 -17.52 7.12 -18.41
N ARG A 42 -17.12 7.58 -19.60
CA ARG A 42 -18.07 8.24 -20.53
C ARG A 42 -19.21 7.27 -20.87
N THR A 43 -20.45 7.73 -20.75
CA THR A 43 -21.62 6.87 -20.90
C THR A 43 -21.67 6.09 -22.23
N PRO A 44 -21.28 6.64 -23.40
CA PRO A 44 -21.17 5.83 -24.61
C PRO A 44 -20.13 4.69 -24.49
N ALA A 45 -19.00 4.95 -23.83
CA ALA A 45 -18.00 3.90 -23.58
C ALA A 45 -18.53 2.82 -22.64
N ALA A 46 -19.25 3.20 -21.58
CA ALA A 46 -19.88 2.27 -20.65
C ALA A 46 -20.86 1.33 -21.35
N ASN A 47 -21.68 1.84 -22.26
CA ASN A 47 -22.58 1.03 -23.07
C ASN A 47 -21.83 0.05 -23.99
N ILE A 48 -20.76 0.50 -24.67
CA ILE A 48 -19.91 -0.36 -25.50
C ILE A 48 -19.29 -1.46 -24.66
N ILE A 49 -18.66 -1.11 -23.53
CA ILE A 49 -18.00 -2.05 -22.62
C ILE A 49 -18.99 -3.10 -22.10
N LYS A 50 -20.21 -2.69 -21.72
CA LYS A 50 -21.26 -3.62 -21.30
C LYS A 50 -21.59 -4.64 -22.40
N GLN A 51 -21.84 -4.19 -23.63
CA GLN A 51 -22.17 -5.09 -24.73
C GLN A 51 -21.04 -6.06 -25.06
N GLU A 52 -19.80 -5.57 -25.03
CA GLU A 52 -18.62 -6.40 -25.32
C GLU A 52 -18.30 -7.38 -24.18
N MET A 53 -18.56 -7.01 -22.91
CA MET A 53 -18.47 -7.95 -21.77
C MET A 53 -19.49 -9.07 -21.87
N LEU A 54 -20.77 -8.76 -22.15
CA LEU A 54 -21.81 -9.75 -22.37
C LEU A 54 -21.45 -10.69 -23.54
N ALA A 55 -20.97 -10.14 -24.65
CA ALA A 55 -20.54 -10.93 -25.81
C ALA A 55 -19.28 -11.79 -25.53
N ALA A 56 -18.47 -11.43 -24.55
CA ALA A 56 -17.33 -12.23 -24.08
C ALA A 56 -17.72 -13.34 -23.10
N GLY A 57 -18.97 -13.32 -22.58
CA GLY A 57 -19.49 -14.24 -21.56
C GLY A 57 -19.29 -13.78 -20.12
N GLY A 58 -18.84 -12.55 -19.92
CA GLY A 58 -18.84 -11.86 -18.63
C GLY A 58 -20.11 -11.03 -18.44
N ASP A 59 -20.09 -10.08 -17.51
CA ASP A 59 -21.20 -9.15 -17.29
C ASP A 59 -20.69 -7.75 -16.92
N ALA A 60 -21.56 -6.74 -17.01
CA ALA A 60 -21.27 -5.38 -16.59
C ALA A 60 -22.52 -4.72 -15.99
N ALA A 61 -22.45 -4.37 -14.70
CA ALA A 61 -23.47 -3.56 -14.05
C ALA A 61 -23.24 -2.07 -14.40
N VAL A 62 -24.27 -1.43 -14.93
CA VAL A 62 -24.29 -0.01 -15.30
C VAL A 62 -25.54 0.65 -14.72
N PRO A 63 -25.56 1.97 -14.42
CA PRO A 63 -26.74 2.69 -14.00
C PRO A 63 -27.91 2.55 -14.97
N SER A 64 -29.13 2.59 -14.46
CA SER A 64 -30.35 2.45 -15.29
C SER A 64 -30.46 3.48 -16.42
N GLY A 65 -30.00 4.72 -16.20
CA GLY A 65 -29.97 5.79 -17.19
C GLY A 65 -28.84 5.70 -18.22
N CYS A 66 -27.96 4.71 -18.12
CA CYS A 66 -26.79 4.60 -18.99
C CYS A 66 -27.19 4.44 -20.46
N ILE A 67 -28.22 3.67 -20.76
CA ILE A 67 -28.67 3.43 -22.17
C ILE A 67 -29.15 4.71 -22.85
N THR A 68 -29.74 5.63 -22.12
CA THR A 68 -30.25 6.90 -22.64
C THR A 68 -29.18 8.00 -22.67
N CYS A 69 -27.99 7.73 -22.16
CA CYS A 69 -26.90 8.71 -21.97
C CYS A 69 -27.35 9.96 -21.19
N ALA A 70 -28.22 9.77 -20.19
CA ALA A 70 -28.77 10.86 -19.37
C ALA A 70 -27.65 11.61 -18.62
N GLU A 71 -26.62 10.91 -18.21
CA GLU A 71 -25.42 11.45 -17.57
C GLU A 71 -24.23 11.37 -18.51
N LYS A 72 -23.31 12.34 -18.44
CA LYS A 72 -22.10 12.36 -19.26
C LYS A 72 -21.08 11.31 -18.86
N TYR A 73 -20.97 11.03 -17.56
CA TYR A 73 -20.07 10.07 -16.97
C TYR A 73 -20.83 9.19 -15.97
N VAL A 74 -20.46 7.93 -15.87
CA VAL A 74 -21.06 6.94 -14.98
C VAL A 74 -19.99 6.04 -14.38
N ASP A 75 -20.28 5.47 -13.21
CA ASP A 75 -19.50 4.38 -12.65
C ASP A 75 -20.10 3.04 -13.08
N ILE A 76 -19.26 2.07 -13.37
CA ILE A 76 -19.68 0.72 -13.79
C ILE A 76 -18.89 -0.34 -13.03
N VAL A 77 -19.47 -1.54 -12.89
CA VAL A 77 -18.78 -2.70 -12.32
C VAL A 77 -18.76 -3.81 -13.36
N LEU A 78 -17.56 -4.31 -13.66
CA LEU A 78 -17.35 -5.43 -14.56
C LEU A 78 -17.21 -6.72 -13.77
N LEU A 79 -17.83 -7.79 -14.25
CA LEU A 79 -17.80 -9.14 -13.67
C LEU A 79 -17.27 -10.11 -14.71
N GLY A 80 -16.01 -10.49 -14.61
CA GLY A 80 -15.39 -11.35 -15.61
C GLY A 80 -14.21 -12.13 -15.08
N THR A 81 -13.85 -13.19 -15.79
CA THR A 81 -12.59 -13.90 -15.61
C THR A 81 -11.50 -13.26 -16.47
N VAL A 82 -10.24 -13.59 -16.22
CA VAL A 82 -9.11 -13.14 -17.07
C VAL A 82 -9.36 -13.41 -18.55
N LYS A 83 -9.99 -14.54 -18.88
CA LYS A 83 -10.39 -14.86 -20.27
C LYS A 83 -11.34 -13.80 -20.83
N HIS A 84 -12.39 -13.43 -20.10
CA HIS A 84 -13.37 -12.44 -20.56
C HIS A 84 -12.74 -11.07 -20.77
N TYR A 85 -11.88 -10.62 -19.85
CA TYR A 85 -11.14 -9.36 -20.00
C TYR A 85 -10.17 -9.36 -21.18
N ARG A 86 -9.48 -10.48 -21.46
CA ARG A 86 -8.63 -10.60 -22.66
C ARG A 86 -9.44 -10.47 -23.97
N LEU A 87 -10.63 -11.07 -24.00
CA LEU A 87 -11.54 -10.93 -25.14
C LEU A 87 -12.05 -9.49 -25.27
N LEU A 88 -12.44 -8.86 -24.16
CA LEU A 88 -12.83 -7.44 -24.14
C LEU A 88 -11.71 -6.55 -24.68
N LEU A 89 -10.49 -6.69 -24.16
CA LEU A 89 -9.32 -5.91 -24.62
C LEU A 89 -9.06 -6.05 -26.11
N ALA A 90 -9.17 -7.26 -26.66
CA ALA A 90 -8.99 -7.51 -28.09
C ALA A 90 -10.03 -6.78 -28.96
N LYS A 91 -11.27 -6.66 -28.47
CA LYS A 91 -12.33 -5.93 -29.15
C LYS A 91 -12.18 -4.42 -29.00
N LEU A 92 -11.89 -3.92 -27.79
CA LEU A 92 -11.68 -2.50 -27.50
C LEU A 92 -10.46 -1.93 -28.26
N ALA A 93 -9.49 -2.76 -28.64
CA ALA A 93 -8.33 -2.34 -29.44
C ALA A 93 -8.71 -1.73 -30.80
N ARG A 94 -9.91 -2.00 -31.30
CA ARG A 94 -10.45 -1.48 -32.55
C ARG A 94 -11.34 -0.25 -32.39
N MET A 95 -11.45 0.30 -31.17
CA MET A 95 -12.41 1.33 -30.80
C MET A 95 -11.71 2.52 -30.10
N PRO A 96 -10.94 3.38 -30.82
CA PRO A 96 -10.12 4.45 -30.21
C PRO A 96 -10.94 5.72 -29.92
N TYR A 97 -12.14 5.61 -29.35
CA TYR A 97 -13.03 6.74 -29.06
C TYR A 97 -13.59 6.68 -27.66
N PHE A 98 -14.15 7.79 -27.21
CA PHE A 98 -14.78 7.95 -25.88
C PHE A 98 -13.86 7.66 -24.68
N GLY A 99 -12.53 7.73 -24.83
CA GLY A 99 -11.56 7.45 -23.77
C GLY A 99 -11.26 5.97 -23.57
N ILE A 100 -11.68 5.09 -24.48
CA ILE A 100 -11.44 3.64 -24.42
C ILE A 100 -9.94 3.29 -24.38
N ASP A 101 -9.07 4.10 -24.99
CA ASP A 101 -7.63 3.83 -24.96
C ASP A 101 -7.05 3.90 -23.53
N LYS A 102 -7.51 4.87 -22.71
CA LYS A 102 -7.15 4.95 -21.30
C LYS A 102 -7.67 3.74 -20.53
N ILE A 103 -8.95 3.37 -20.74
CA ILE A 103 -9.59 2.19 -20.13
C ILE A 103 -8.82 0.90 -20.47
N LYS A 104 -8.39 0.74 -21.71
CA LYS A 104 -7.56 -0.41 -22.12
C LYS A 104 -6.25 -0.48 -21.34
N ALA A 105 -5.55 0.65 -21.20
CA ALA A 105 -4.29 0.70 -20.47
C ALA A 105 -4.48 0.32 -19.00
N GLU A 106 -5.52 0.83 -18.35
CA GLU A 106 -5.88 0.50 -16.97
C GLU A 106 -6.23 -0.98 -16.81
N LEU A 107 -7.07 -1.55 -17.68
CA LEU A 107 -7.40 -2.97 -17.68
C LEU A 107 -6.16 -3.86 -17.90
N GLN A 108 -5.25 -3.45 -18.80
CA GLN A 108 -4.03 -4.19 -19.05
C GLN A 108 -3.11 -4.21 -17.82
N ALA A 109 -3.00 -3.09 -17.11
CA ALA A 109 -2.21 -2.99 -15.88
C ALA A 109 -2.73 -3.93 -14.79
N VAL A 110 -4.06 -3.94 -14.56
CA VAL A 110 -4.69 -4.82 -13.56
C VAL A 110 -4.54 -6.32 -13.91
N LEU A 111 -4.59 -6.67 -15.20
CA LEU A 111 -4.53 -8.07 -15.66
C LEU A 111 -3.11 -8.62 -15.79
N ARG A 112 -2.12 -7.78 -15.81
CA ARG A 112 -0.68 -8.12 -15.82
C ARG A 112 -0.01 -7.34 -14.72
N PRO A 113 -0.22 -7.71 -13.46
CA PRO A 113 0.55 -7.09 -12.38
C PRO A 113 2.03 -7.26 -12.73
N ALA A 114 2.74 -6.14 -12.82
CA ALA A 114 4.19 -6.16 -12.90
C ALA A 114 4.72 -6.83 -11.64
N GLU A 115 5.86 -7.49 -11.74
CA GLU A 115 6.59 -7.94 -10.56
C GLU A 115 6.97 -6.68 -9.77
N LEU A 116 6.29 -6.48 -8.63
CA LEU A 116 6.47 -5.28 -7.83
C LEU A 116 7.81 -5.34 -7.11
N LYS A 117 8.57 -4.27 -7.21
CA LYS A 117 9.82 -4.08 -6.47
C LYS A 117 10.01 -2.61 -6.13
N THR A 118 10.81 -2.33 -5.12
CA THR A 118 11.29 -0.98 -4.85
C THR A 118 12.80 -0.96 -5.05
N VAL A 119 13.29 -0.06 -5.90
CA VAL A 119 14.72 0.09 -6.19
C VAL A 119 15.24 1.29 -5.40
N LEU A 120 16.23 1.08 -4.53
CA LEU A 120 16.86 2.14 -3.75
C LEU A 120 17.75 3.02 -4.65
N ALA A 121 18.18 4.18 -4.15
CA ALA A 121 19.02 5.10 -4.93
C ALA A 121 20.38 4.51 -5.30
N ASP A 122 20.90 3.59 -4.49
CA ASP A 122 22.17 2.88 -4.72
C ASP A 122 22.04 1.62 -5.60
N GLY A 123 20.82 1.32 -6.07
CA GLY A 123 20.52 0.17 -6.94
C GLY A 123 20.15 -1.12 -6.21
N ARG A 124 20.18 -1.17 -4.86
CA ARG A 124 19.62 -2.30 -4.11
C ARG A 124 18.12 -2.43 -4.39
N GLU A 125 17.60 -3.65 -4.40
CA GLU A 125 16.20 -3.93 -4.67
C GLU A 125 15.50 -4.55 -3.46
N LEU A 126 14.32 -4.04 -3.13
CA LEU A 126 13.36 -4.68 -2.24
C LEU A 126 12.39 -5.46 -3.12
N THR A 127 12.44 -6.77 -3.07
CA THR A 127 11.47 -7.66 -3.72
C THR A 127 10.39 -8.04 -2.73
N TYR A 128 9.19 -8.34 -3.24
CA TYR A 128 8.01 -8.60 -2.42
C TYR A 128 7.46 -10.02 -2.63
N GLU A 129 8.38 -10.99 -2.80
CA GLU A 129 8.02 -12.42 -2.80
C GLU A 129 7.36 -12.84 -1.47
N LYS A 130 7.75 -12.15 -0.39
CA LYS A 130 7.20 -12.29 0.95
C LYS A 130 6.88 -10.91 1.51
N MET A 131 5.87 -10.84 2.38
CA MET A 131 5.51 -9.60 3.10
C MET A 131 6.74 -9.00 3.78
N CYS A 132 7.05 -7.74 3.47
CA CYS A 132 8.11 -6.97 4.12
C CYS A 132 7.60 -6.39 5.45
N ILE A 133 8.36 -6.57 6.52
CA ILE A 133 8.06 -5.99 7.84
C ILE A 133 8.86 -4.70 8.01
N MET A 134 8.17 -3.58 8.16
CA MET A 134 8.74 -2.26 8.46
C MET A 134 8.60 -1.98 9.95
N GLY A 135 9.72 -1.95 10.68
CA GLY A 135 9.76 -1.72 12.12
C GLY A 135 9.69 -0.23 12.46
N ILE A 136 8.79 0.15 13.38
CA ILE A 136 8.59 1.54 13.83
C ILE A 136 9.62 1.89 14.89
N LEU A 137 10.50 2.84 14.59
CA LEU A 137 11.52 3.36 15.49
C LEU A 137 11.27 4.83 15.81
N ASN A 138 10.25 5.11 16.62
CA ASN A 138 9.93 6.48 17.06
C ASN A 138 10.94 6.98 18.08
N ILE A 139 11.46 8.18 17.84
CA ILE A 139 12.40 8.88 18.69
C ILE A 139 11.63 9.93 19.48
N THR A 140 11.26 9.58 20.72
CA THR A 140 10.53 10.48 21.61
C THR A 140 11.51 11.27 22.51
N PRO A 141 11.10 12.42 23.07
CA PRO A 141 11.92 13.16 24.03
C PRO A 141 12.43 12.29 25.19
N ASP A 142 11.58 11.41 25.71
CA ASP A 142 11.92 10.48 26.80
C ASP A 142 13.06 9.54 26.43
N SER A 143 13.24 9.22 25.15
CA SER A 143 14.34 8.38 24.66
C SER A 143 15.72 9.06 24.80
N PHE A 144 15.78 10.39 24.94
CA PHE A 144 16.99 11.18 25.07
C PHE A 144 17.21 11.79 26.47
N TYR A 145 16.16 11.80 27.34
CA TYR A 145 16.26 12.45 28.65
C TYR A 145 16.66 11.49 29.80
N ALA A 146 16.73 10.18 29.57
CA ALA A 146 17.12 9.21 30.60
C ALA A 146 18.65 9.15 30.77
N GLY A 147 19.25 10.18 31.39
CA GLY A 147 20.63 10.17 31.86
C GLY A 147 21.65 10.92 31.01
N SER A 148 21.80 10.59 29.73
CA SER A 148 22.63 11.34 28.79
C SER A 148 22.17 11.12 27.35
N ARG A 149 22.49 12.05 26.42
CA ARG A 149 22.22 11.87 24.98
C ARG A 149 22.89 10.61 24.40
N VAL A 150 24.03 10.21 24.97
CA VAL A 150 24.80 9.04 24.54
C VAL A 150 24.06 7.76 24.93
N ASP A 151 23.51 7.67 26.15
CA ASP A 151 22.77 6.48 26.61
C ASP A 151 21.46 6.32 25.83
N GLY A 152 20.77 7.42 25.53
CA GLY A 152 19.57 7.43 24.69
C GLY A 152 19.84 6.92 23.29
N LEU A 153 20.92 7.36 22.64
CA LEU A 153 21.31 6.89 21.30
C LEU A 153 21.64 5.39 21.30
N GLN A 154 22.39 4.91 22.31
CA GLN A 154 22.72 3.49 22.44
C GLN A 154 21.46 2.63 22.61
N GLU A 155 20.47 3.10 23.37
CA GLU A 155 19.19 2.41 23.55
C GLU A 155 18.43 2.30 22.22
N VAL A 156 18.38 3.39 21.44
CA VAL A 156 17.71 3.40 20.14
C VAL A 156 18.42 2.45 19.17
N VAL A 157 19.76 2.43 19.13
CA VAL A 157 20.53 1.48 18.31
C VAL A 157 20.28 0.03 18.75
N ARG A 158 20.16 -0.26 20.05
CA ARG A 158 19.79 -1.60 20.55
C ARG A 158 18.37 -2.01 20.10
N ARG A 159 17.44 -1.07 20.10
CA ARG A 159 16.07 -1.33 19.57
C ARG A 159 16.11 -1.61 18.07
N ALA A 160 16.91 -0.87 17.31
CA ALA A 160 17.11 -1.13 15.88
C ALA A 160 17.74 -2.52 15.65
N ASP A 161 18.77 -2.88 16.41
CA ASP A 161 19.40 -4.21 16.41
C ASP A 161 18.37 -5.31 16.62
N LYS A 162 17.59 -5.19 17.69
CA LYS A 162 16.53 -6.13 18.02
C LYS A 162 15.50 -6.27 16.91
N MET A 163 15.07 -5.18 16.27
CA MET A 163 14.13 -5.21 15.15
C MET A 163 14.72 -5.93 13.93
N LEU A 164 16.01 -5.71 13.62
CA LEU A 164 16.70 -6.41 12.52
C LEU A 164 16.85 -7.90 12.82
N GLU A 165 17.25 -8.28 14.04
CA GLU A 165 17.30 -9.68 14.47
C GLU A 165 15.93 -10.35 14.42
N ASP A 166 14.85 -9.64 14.75
CA ASP A 166 13.47 -10.10 14.70
C ASP A 166 12.93 -10.17 13.26
N GLY A 167 13.70 -9.71 12.26
CA GLY A 167 13.43 -9.84 10.84
C GLY A 167 12.76 -8.63 10.20
N ALA A 168 12.96 -7.41 10.73
CA ALA A 168 12.58 -6.20 10.02
C ALA A 168 13.36 -6.07 8.70
N GLY A 169 12.66 -5.87 7.60
CA GLY A 169 13.26 -5.56 6.30
C GLY A 169 13.56 -4.08 6.14
N ILE A 170 12.86 -3.22 6.88
CA ILE A 170 13.01 -1.75 6.87
C ILE A 170 12.89 -1.25 8.32
N LEU A 171 13.73 -0.29 8.69
CA LEU A 171 13.58 0.49 9.92
C LEU A 171 13.04 1.87 9.57
N ASP A 172 11.90 2.26 10.15
CA ASP A 172 11.27 3.55 9.90
C ASP A 172 11.48 4.49 11.08
N ILE A 173 12.33 5.49 10.90
CA ILE A 173 12.80 6.40 11.93
C ILE A 173 12.03 7.70 11.86
N GLY A 174 11.30 8.04 12.95
CA GLY A 174 10.51 9.27 13.04
C GLY A 174 10.81 10.07 14.30
N GLY A 175 10.94 11.39 14.14
CA GLY A 175 11.22 12.34 15.23
C GLY A 175 10.00 13.07 15.76
N GLU A 176 8.87 12.98 15.05
CA GLU A 176 7.60 13.62 15.40
C GLU A 176 6.50 12.58 15.60
N SER A 177 5.65 12.81 16.60
CA SER A 177 4.45 11.99 16.76
C SER A 177 3.35 12.50 15.85
N THR A 178 2.89 11.69 14.91
CA THR A 178 1.77 12.00 14.01
C THR A 178 0.43 11.47 14.51
N ARG A 179 0.33 11.11 15.80
CA ARG A 179 -0.93 10.67 16.43
C ARG A 179 -1.95 11.81 16.44
N PRO A 180 -3.26 11.51 16.37
CA PRO A 180 -4.29 12.54 16.47
C PRO A 180 -4.10 13.43 17.68
N GLY A 181 -4.06 14.76 17.44
CA GLY A 181 -3.93 15.76 18.52
C GLY A 181 -2.51 15.95 19.07
N SER A 182 -1.48 15.30 18.51
CA SER A 182 -0.10 15.61 18.90
C SER A 182 0.32 17.01 18.46
N ASP A 183 1.13 17.66 19.28
CA ASP A 183 1.76 18.92 18.90
C ASP A 183 2.91 18.64 17.91
N SER A 184 3.02 19.52 16.91
CA SER A 184 4.13 19.49 15.98
C SER A 184 5.43 19.91 16.66
N VAL A 185 6.54 19.28 16.32
CA VAL A 185 7.88 19.71 16.72
C VAL A 185 8.46 20.67 15.66
N SER A 186 9.43 21.51 16.06
CA SER A 186 10.16 22.33 15.11
C SER A 186 11.05 21.45 14.19
N GLU A 187 11.36 21.97 13.00
CA GLU A 187 12.26 21.31 12.06
C GLU A 187 13.61 20.97 12.70
N ALA A 188 14.21 21.94 13.40
CA ALA A 188 15.49 21.76 14.07
C ALA A 188 15.42 20.64 15.14
N GLU A 189 14.33 20.57 15.89
CA GLU A 189 14.13 19.53 16.90
C GLU A 189 13.92 18.14 16.25
N GLU A 190 13.20 18.07 15.14
CA GLU A 190 13.05 16.82 14.38
C GLU A 190 14.39 16.32 13.88
N GLN A 191 15.19 17.20 13.24
CA GLN A 191 16.54 16.88 12.75
C GLN A 191 17.46 16.45 13.89
N GLU A 192 17.47 17.17 15.01
CA GLU A 192 18.27 16.82 16.19
C GLU A 192 17.94 15.41 16.72
N ARG A 193 16.71 14.96 16.57
CA ARG A 193 16.27 13.61 16.98
C ARG A 193 16.66 12.55 15.97
N VAL A 194 16.40 12.75 14.66
CA VAL A 194 16.46 11.66 13.67
C VAL A 194 17.88 11.48 13.10
N LEU A 195 18.62 12.57 12.81
CA LEU A 195 19.88 12.48 12.10
C LEU A 195 20.94 11.65 12.85
N PRO A 196 21.21 11.89 14.16
CA PRO A 196 22.19 11.09 14.89
C PRO A 196 21.84 9.60 14.95
N VAL A 197 20.53 9.28 14.98
CA VAL A 197 20.06 7.90 14.98
C VAL A 197 20.28 7.23 13.64
N ILE A 198 19.95 7.92 12.53
CA ILE A 198 20.18 7.41 11.17
C ILE A 198 21.67 7.13 10.95
N GLU A 199 22.55 8.07 11.29
CA GLU A 199 24.02 7.91 11.20
C GLU A 199 24.52 6.72 12.02
N ALA A 200 24.05 6.59 13.28
CA ALA A 200 24.47 5.50 14.16
C ALA A 200 23.99 4.13 13.65
N VAL A 201 22.72 4.04 13.20
CA VAL A 201 22.16 2.80 12.63
C VAL A 201 22.87 2.45 11.33
N ARG A 202 23.10 3.41 10.43
CA ARG A 202 23.83 3.18 9.17
C ARG A 202 25.26 2.71 9.42
N LYS A 203 25.96 3.31 10.41
CA LYS A 203 27.31 2.90 10.80
C LYS A 203 27.34 1.47 11.36
N ALA A 204 26.37 1.11 12.21
CA ALA A 204 26.29 -0.22 12.81
C ALA A 204 25.83 -1.29 11.81
N TYR A 205 24.90 -0.94 10.92
CA TYR A 205 24.24 -1.86 9.95
C TYR A 205 24.29 -1.28 8.53
N PRO A 206 25.44 -1.37 7.84
CA PRO A 206 25.63 -0.74 6.52
C PRO A 206 24.62 -1.19 5.44
N GLN A 207 24.05 -2.38 5.59
CA GLN A 207 23.10 -2.96 4.63
C GLN A 207 21.61 -2.80 5.05
N ALA A 208 21.32 -2.31 6.25
CA ALA A 208 19.95 -2.08 6.68
C ALA A 208 19.25 -1.08 5.75
N VAL A 209 17.98 -1.31 5.46
CA VAL A 209 17.16 -0.32 4.77
C VAL A 209 16.54 0.61 5.80
N ILE A 210 16.80 1.90 5.68
CA ILE A 210 16.38 2.94 6.61
C ILE A 210 15.39 3.86 5.90
N SER A 211 14.21 4.02 6.49
CA SER A 211 13.20 4.99 6.08
C SER A 211 13.19 6.15 7.09
N VAL A 212 13.00 7.38 6.63
CA VAL A 212 12.76 8.55 7.48
C VAL A 212 11.31 8.98 7.37
N ASP A 213 10.58 9.01 8.52
CA ASP A 213 9.18 9.46 8.62
C ASP A 213 9.18 10.98 8.82
N THR A 214 9.04 11.71 7.70
CA THR A 214 9.01 13.17 7.68
C THR A 214 8.28 13.69 6.44
N TYR A 215 7.58 14.82 6.61
CA TYR A 215 6.96 15.60 5.53
C TYR A 215 7.73 16.90 5.20
N ARG A 216 8.92 17.12 5.82
CA ARG A 216 9.78 18.30 5.58
C ARG A 216 10.93 17.91 4.64
N ALA A 217 11.05 18.63 3.53
CA ALA A 217 12.07 18.36 2.52
C ALA A 217 13.50 18.55 3.04
N SER A 218 13.73 19.53 3.93
CA SER A 218 15.02 19.76 4.57
C SER A 218 15.43 18.57 5.45
N THR A 219 14.55 18.09 6.33
CA THR A 219 14.81 16.90 7.15
C THR A 219 15.04 15.67 6.28
N ALA A 220 14.23 15.48 5.23
CA ALA A 220 14.38 14.36 4.31
C ALA A 220 15.74 14.39 3.59
N ARG A 221 16.18 15.57 3.11
CA ARG A 221 17.49 15.75 2.48
C ARG A 221 18.61 15.35 3.43
N ASP A 222 18.63 15.94 4.63
CA ASP A 222 19.69 15.72 5.60
C ASP A 222 19.68 14.27 6.10
N ALA A 223 18.52 13.63 6.21
CA ALA A 223 18.37 12.21 6.52
C ALA A 223 18.92 11.29 5.40
N LEU A 224 18.69 11.62 4.13
CA LEU A 224 19.30 10.90 3.01
C LEU A 224 20.83 11.04 3.00
N GLU A 225 21.33 12.23 3.29
CA GLU A 225 22.79 12.48 3.43
C GLU A 225 23.39 11.71 4.63
N ALA A 226 22.63 11.57 5.73
CA ALA A 226 22.99 10.77 6.91
C ALA A 226 22.90 9.26 6.67
N GLY A 227 22.30 8.81 5.57
CA GLY A 227 22.24 7.41 5.16
C GLY A 227 20.85 6.78 5.18
N ALA A 228 19.75 7.54 5.22
CA ALA A 228 18.42 7.01 4.94
C ALA A 228 18.29 6.60 3.46
N ASP A 229 17.47 5.62 3.17
CA ASP A 229 17.23 5.08 1.82
C ASP A 229 15.87 5.49 1.26
N ILE A 230 14.85 5.67 2.13
CA ILE A 230 13.44 5.86 1.77
C ILE A 230 12.90 7.08 2.51
N ILE A 231 12.07 7.87 1.85
CA ILE A 231 11.28 8.94 2.48
C ILE A 231 9.86 8.43 2.73
N ASN A 232 9.39 8.49 3.98
CA ASN A 232 8.02 8.18 4.34
C ASN A 232 7.28 9.50 4.62
N ASP A 233 6.54 9.99 3.60
CA ASP A 233 5.86 11.28 3.66
C ASP A 233 4.35 11.11 3.85
N ILE A 234 3.88 11.38 5.07
CA ILE A 234 2.46 11.30 5.44
C ILE A 234 1.58 12.32 4.72
N SER A 235 2.15 13.33 4.08
CA SER A 235 1.44 14.37 3.33
C SER A 235 1.35 14.09 1.84
N ALA A 236 1.99 13.03 1.34
CA ALA A 236 2.14 12.75 -0.08
C ALA A 236 2.65 13.98 -0.86
N MET A 237 3.64 14.68 -0.33
CA MET A 237 4.30 15.88 -0.90
C MET A 237 3.38 17.13 -0.97
N GLU A 238 2.37 17.22 -0.12
CA GLU A 238 1.50 18.41 -0.09
C GLU A 238 1.93 19.42 0.98
N ALA A 239 2.66 19.00 2.01
CA ALA A 239 3.05 19.87 3.12
C ALA A 239 4.28 20.74 2.78
N ASP A 240 5.17 20.29 1.88
CA ASP A 240 6.39 21.00 1.51
C ASP A 240 6.63 20.92 0.00
N GLU A 241 6.55 22.05 -0.70
CA GLU A 241 6.73 22.15 -2.15
C GLU A 241 8.14 21.73 -2.61
N ALA A 242 9.16 21.77 -1.72
CA ALA A 242 10.50 21.35 -2.02
C ALA A 242 10.68 19.81 -2.00
N MET A 243 9.70 19.05 -1.49
CA MET A 243 9.80 17.58 -1.39
C MET A 243 9.85 16.92 -2.76
N LEU A 244 8.98 17.28 -3.71
CA LEU A 244 8.98 16.69 -5.05
C LEU A 244 10.30 16.93 -5.80
N PRO A 245 10.88 18.16 -5.86
CA PRO A 245 12.21 18.39 -6.42
C PRO A 245 13.32 17.57 -5.73
N LEU A 246 13.24 17.37 -4.41
CA LEU A 246 14.18 16.54 -3.67
C LEU A 246 14.13 15.09 -4.12
N VAL A 247 12.92 14.50 -4.18
CA VAL A 247 12.73 13.10 -4.60
C VAL A 247 13.24 12.88 -6.03
N VAL A 248 12.92 13.78 -6.96
CA VAL A 248 13.42 13.72 -8.34
C VAL A 248 14.96 13.75 -8.38
N LYS A 249 15.58 14.64 -7.60
CA LYS A 249 17.05 14.82 -7.57
C LYS A 249 17.77 13.65 -6.90
N SER A 250 17.25 13.18 -5.76
CA SER A 250 17.89 12.11 -4.96
C SER A 250 17.66 10.72 -5.57
N ASN A 251 16.62 10.56 -6.38
CA ASN A 251 16.16 9.27 -6.88
C ASN A 251 15.83 8.26 -5.75
N ALA A 252 15.54 8.77 -4.55
CA ALA A 252 15.14 7.96 -3.39
C ALA A 252 13.68 7.48 -3.56
N PRO A 253 13.34 6.25 -3.16
CA PRO A 253 11.95 5.82 -3.05
C PRO A 253 11.17 6.65 -2.04
N VAL A 254 9.86 6.78 -2.27
CA VAL A 254 8.97 7.52 -1.38
C VAL A 254 7.70 6.75 -1.11
N ILE A 255 7.24 6.81 0.14
CA ILE A 255 5.93 6.34 0.57
C ILE A 255 4.98 7.54 0.56
N LEU A 256 3.90 7.42 -0.20
CA LEU A 256 2.84 8.41 -0.32
C LEU A 256 1.65 7.98 0.52
N MET A 257 1.33 8.73 1.57
CA MET A 257 0.19 8.43 2.42
C MET A 257 -0.99 9.37 2.17
N HIS A 258 -2.21 8.83 2.23
CA HIS A 258 -3.42 9.63 2.17
C HIS A 258 -3.81 10.20 3.54
N MET A 259 -3.94 11.53 3.61
CA MET A 259 -4.49 12.27 4.75
C MET A 259 -5.33 13.45 4.24
N ARG A 260 -6.29 13.92 5.04
CA ARG A 260 -6.98 15.23 4.86
C ARG A 260 -6.70 16.13 6.05
N GLY A 261 -6.26 17.36 5.77
CA GLY A 261 -5.85 18.31 6.81
C GLY A 261 -4.47 18.00 7.38
N THR A 262 -4.29 18.24 8.67
CA THR A 262 -3.04 18.02 9.40
C THR A 262 -3.28 17.05 10.57
N PRO A 263 -2.26 16.44 11.17
CA PRO A 263 -2.45 15.56 12.33
C PRO A 263 -3.27 16.21 13.48
N LYS A 264 -3.19 17.54 13.61
CA LYS A 264 -3.91 18.30 14.64
C LYS A 264 -5.43 18.41 14.37
N ASN A 265 -5.85 18.51 13.10
CA ASN A 265 -7.27 18.75 12.74
C ASN A 265 -7.88 17.67 11.85
N MET A 266 -7.14 16.65 11.45
CA MET A 266 -7.57 15.63 10.50
C MET A 266 -8.86 14.90 10.90
N GLN A 267 -9.13 14.71 12.20
CA GLN A 267 -10.33 14.02 12.67
C GLN A 267 -11.62 14.83 12.44
N GLN A 268 -11.51 16.11 12.06
CA GLN A 268 -12.64 16.94 11.64
C GLN A 268 -12.94 16.81 10.15
N ASN A 269 -12.09 16.11 9.38
CA ASN A 269 -12.14 16.00 7.92
C ASN A 269 -12.47 14.55 7.45
N CYS A 270 -13.36 13.87 8.19
CA CYS A 270 -13.74 12.48 7.90
C CYS A 270 -14.99 12.36 7.00
N GLN A 271 -15.29 13.35 6.16
CA GLN A 271 -16.43 13.28 5.23
C GLN A 271 -16.00 12.62 3.91
N TYR A 272 -16.54 11.45 3.61
CA TYR A 272 -16.34 10.69 2.36
C TYR A 272 -17.68 10.16 1.88
N ASP A 273 -17.91 10.22 0.59
CA ASP A 273 -19.01 9.52 -0.07
C ASP A 273 -18.59 8.06 -0.35
N ASP A 274 -17.38 7.86 -0.86
CA ASP A 274 -16.74 6.54 -1.10
C ASP A 274 -15.28 6.60 -0.62
N VAL A 275 -15.03 6.29 0.65
CA VAL A 275 -13.68 6.39 1.24
C VAL A 275 -12.64 5.55 0.49
N VAL A 276 -13.00 4.37 -0.01
CA VAL A 276 -12.05 3.49 -0.73
C VAL A 276 -11.73 4.07 -2.10
N GLY A 277 -12.76 4.46 -2.86
CA GLY A 277 -12.59 5.07 -4.17
C GLY A 277 -11.86 6.41 -4.12
N GLU A 278 -12.17 7.26 -3.14
CA GLU A 278 -11.54 8.58 -2.99
C GLU A 278 -10.07 8.48 -2.58
N VAL A 279 -9.74 7.56 -1.65
CA VAL A 279 -8.34 7.30 -1.24
C VAL A 279 -7.54 6.70 -2.40
N ALA A 280 -8.10 5.74 -3.13
CA ALA A 280 -7.45 5.16 -4.29
C ALA A 280 -7.21 6.18 -5.39
N ALA A 281 -8.20 7.03 -5.70
CA ALA A 281 -8.08 8.08 -6.71
C ALA A 281 -7.02 9.14 -6.31
N TYR A 282 -7.00 9.56 -5.04
CA TYR A 282 -6.00 10.48 -4.53
C TYR A 282 -4.57 9.92 -4.67
N LEU A 283 -4.34 8.69 -4.20
CA LEU A 283 -3.01 8.07 -4.27
C LEU A 283 -2.57 7.83 -5.72
N ALA A 284 -3.50 7.43 -6.61
CA ALA A 284 -3.20 7.31 -8.04
C ALA A 284 -2.82 8.66 -8.66
N GLN A 285 -3.52 9.76 -8.30
CA GLN A 285 -3.18 11.10 -8.76
C GLN A 285 -1.80 11.56 -8.25
N ARG A 286 -1.48 11.31 -6.98
CA ARG A 286 -0.16 11.64 -6.41
C ARG A 286 0.96 10.84 -7.09
N ALA A 287 0.76 9.53 -7.31
CA ALA A 287 1.70 8.69 -8.04
C ALA A 287 1.92 9.20 -9.48
N GLU A 288 0.84 9.56 -10.18
CA GLU A 288 0.93 10.11 -11.55
C GLU A 288 1.71 11.43 -11.61
N LEU A 289 1.55 12.30 -10.60
CA LEU A 289 2.32 13.54 -10.48
C LEU A 289 3.82 13.25 -10.40
N LEU A 290 4.24 12.27 -9.58
CA LEU A 290 5.64 11.84 -9.50
C LEU A 290 6.12 11.23 -10.83
N ARG A 291 5.30 10.39 -11.45
CA ARG A 291 5.61 9.79 -12.75
C ARG A 291 5.82 10.86 -13.83
N ALA A 292 4.97 11.88 -13.85
CA ALA A 292 5.08 13.01 -14.78
C ALA A 292 6.37 13.85 -14.52
N ALA A 293 6.83 13.92 -13.28
CA ALA A 293 8.10 14.54 -12.91
C ALA A 293 9.35 13.67 -13.20
N GLY A 294 9.17 12.43 -13.72
CA GLY A 294 10.25 11.53 -14.10
C GLY A 294 10.65 10.49 -13.03
N VAL A 295 9.93 10.41 -11.91
CA VAL A 295 10.18 9.39 -10.88
C VAL A 295 9.75 8.01 -11.38
N GLY A 296 10.58 6.98 -11.23
CA GLY A 296 10.27 5.59 -11.60
C GLY A 296 9.06 5.02 -10.83
N ALA A 297 8.29 4.12 -11.43
CA ALA A 297 7.20 3.44 -10.71
C ALA A 297 7.73 2.59 -9.55
N ASP A 298 8.91 2.06 -9.69
CA ASP A 298 9.69 1.30 -8.72
C ASP A 298 10.27 2.15 -7.55
N LYS A 299 9.95 3.45 -7.52
CA LYS A 299 10.30 4.40 -6.44
C LYS A 299 9.08 4.82 -5.62
N ILE A 300 7.89 4.36 -5.96
CA ILE A 300 6.64 4.82 -5.36
C ILE A 300 5.99 3.69 -4.57
N ILE A 301 5.64 3.96 -3.33
CA ILE A 301 4.93 3.05 -2.42
C ILE A 301 3.69 3.79 -1.93
N LEU A 302 2.55 3.11 -1.81
CA LEU A 302 1.28 3.71 -1.41
C LEU A 302 0.85 3.28 -0.01
N ASP A 303 0.37 4.21 0.81
CA ASP A 303 -0.21 3.95 2.14
C ASP A 303 -1.63 4.56 2.21
N PRO A 304 -2.68 3.78 2.52
CA PRO A 304 -4.05 4.28 2.69
C PRO A 304 -4.22 5.28 3.84
N GLY A 305 -3.26 5.39 4.75
CA GLY A 305 -3.32 6.30 5.88
C GLY A 305 -4.38 5.90 6.91
N ILE A 306 -4.35 4.66 7.41
CA ILE A 306 -5.26 4.18 8.46
C ILE A 306 -5.12 5.07 9.71
N GLY A 307 -6.25 5.58 10.21
CA GLY A 307 -6.28 6.49 11.38
C GLY A 307 -6.07 7.97 11.08
N PHE A 308 -5.79 8.33 9.80
CA PHE A 308 -5.61 9.72 9.37
C PHE A 308 -6.85 10.22 8.63
N ALA A 309 -7.54 11.22 9.19
CA ALA A 309 -8.78 11.77 8.64
C ALA A 309 -9.85 10.72 8.30
N LYS A 310 -9.99 9.70 9.12
CA LYS A 310 -10.92 8.59 8.91
C LYS A 310 -11.50 8.12 10.24
N ASP A 311 -12.80 7.89 10.27
CA ASP A 311 -13.48 7.25 11.40
C ASP A 311 -13.20 5.74 11.46
N VAL A 312 -13.72 5.07 12.49
CA VAL A 312 -13.51 3.62 12.69
C VAL A 312 -14.07 2.81 11.52
N ARG A 313 -15.29 3.13 11.05
CA ARG A 313 -15.93 2.41 9.94
C ARG A 313 -15.16 2.58 8.64
N GLN A 314 -14.70 3.79 8.34
CA GLN A 314 -13.93 4.10 7.14
C GLN A 314 -12.58 3.39 7.13
N ASN A 315 -11.89 3.33 8.27
CA ASN A 315 -10.66 2.56 8.42
C ASN A 315 -10.91 1.06 8.16
N LEU A 316 -12.00 0.49 8.71
CA LEU A 316 -12.36 -0.91 8.48
C LEU A 316 -12.69 -1.20 7.00
N LEU A 317 -13.38 -0.27 6.32
CA LEU A 317 -13.66 -0.39 4.88
C LEU A 317 -12.37 -0.40 4.05
N LEU A 318 -11.43 0.50 4.33
CA LEU A 318 -10.13 0.55 3.64
C LEU A 318 -9.30 -0.73 3.85
N MET A 319 -9.33 -1.30 5.07
CA MET A 319 -8.63 -2.55 5.35
C MET A 319 -9.32 -3.78 4.74
N ARG A 320 -10.66 -3.75 4.65
CA ARG A 320 -11.43 -4.80 3.95
C ARG A 320 -11.16 -4.80 2.45
N ASP A 321 -11.18 -3.63 1.85
CA ASP A 321 -11.09 -3.42 0.40
C ASP A 321 -9.70 -2.94 -0.03
N LEU A 322 -8.64 -3.37 0.68
CA LEU A 322 -7.26 -2.97 0.45
C LEU A 322 -6.75 -3.37 -0.94
N ASP A 323 -7.34 -4.40 -1.53
CA ASP A 323 -7.09 -4.84 -2.91
C ASP A 323 -7.43 -3.77 -3.96
N ALA A 324 -8.27 -2.80 -3.65
CA ALA A 324 -8.48 -1.63 -4.50
C ALA A 324 -7.19 -0.80 -4.68
N LEU A 325 -6.33 -0.75 -3.66
CA LEU A 325 -5.05 -0.05 -3.72
C LEU A 325 -3.95 -0.92 -4.35
N THR A 326 -3.88 -2.22 -4.00
CA THR A 326 -2.90 -3.14 -4.59
C THR A 326 -3.13 -3.31 -6.10
N GLY A 327 -4.35 -3.09 -6.57
CA GLY A 327 -4.72 -3.04 -7.99
C GLY A 327 -4.18 -1.83 -8.76
N LEU A 328 -3.64 -0.79 -8.09
CA LEU A 328 -3.05 0.40 -8.73
C LEU A 328 -1.67 0.15 -9.35
N GLY A 329 -1.05 -1.02 -9.09
CA GLY A 329 0.23 -1.41 -9.69
C GLY A 329 1.47 -0.82 -9.00
N TYR A 330 1.34 -0.40 -7.75
CA TYR A 330 2.42 0.03 -6.87
C TYR A 330 2.47 -0.84 -5.62
N PRO A 331 3.64 -0.99 -4.95
CA PRO A 331 3.69 -1.59 -3.63
C PRO A 331 2.80 -0.84 -2.64
N VAL A 332 2.10 -1.59 -1.79
CA VAL A 332 1.20 -1.03 -0.76
C VAL A 332 1.72 -1.36 0.62
N LEU A 333 1.81 -0.32 1.46
CA LEU A 333 2.12 -0.39 2.88
C LEU A 333 0.83 -0.27 3.70
N LEU A 334 0.56 -1.23 4.59
CA LEU A 334 -0.49 -1.09 5.61
C LEU A 334 0.12 -0.74 6.96
N ALA A 335 -0.14 0.48 7.46
CA ALA A 335 0.28 0.95 8.78
C ALA A 335 -0.90 0.98 9.75
N ALA A 336 -1.26 -0.16 10.34
CA ALA A 336 -2.40 -0.29 11.25
C ALA A 336 -2.02 -0.65 12.70
N SER A 337 -0.72 -0.85 12.98
CA SER A 337 -0.22 -1.37 14.26
C SER A 337 -0.63 -0.52 15.45
N ARG A 338 -1.30 -1.15 16.41
CA ARG A 338 -1.75 -0.58 17.68
C ARG A 338 -2.64 0.67 17.55
N LYS A 339 -3.19 0.95 16.35
CA LYS A 339 -4.03 2.14 16.11
C LYS A 339 -5.36 2.08 16.86
N SER A 340 -5.96 3.26 17.07
CA SER A 340 -7.22 3.44 17.83
C SER A 340 -8.39 2.64 17.27
N THR A 341 -8.44 2.39 15.97
CA THR A 341 -9.44 1.55 15.32
C THR A 341 -9.49 0.14 15.93
N ILE A 342 -8.32 -0.46 16.22
CA ILE A 342 -8.25 -1.76 16.90
C ILE A 342 -8.85 -1.67 18.30
N GLY A 343 -8.44 -0.63 19.06
CA GLY A 343 -8.98 -0.40 20.41
C GLY A 343 -10.51 -0.27 20.40
N ALA A 344 -11.04 0.54 19.49
CA ALA A 344 -12.48 0.76 19.37
C ALA A 344 -13.28 -0.53 19.06
N VAL A 345 -12.75 -1.38 18.18
CA VAL A 345 -13.38 -2.68 17.84
C VAL A 345 -13.32 -3.66 19.01
N LEU A 346 -12.24 -3.64 19.80
CA LEU A 346 -12.01 -4.60 20.88
C LEU A 346 -12.45 -4.09 22.27
N GLY A 347 -13.38 -3.14 22.35
CA GLY A 347 -13.94 -2.66 23.59
C GLY A 347 -13.13 -1.53 24.24
N ASN A 348 -12.49 -0.69 23.43
CA ASN A 348 -11.68 0.48 23.83
C ASN A 348 -10.42 0.10 24.63
N ILE A 349 -9.79 -1.02 24.31
CA ILE A 349 -8.57 -1.46 24.98
C ILE A 349 -7.40 -0.48 24.72
N PRO A 350 -6.46 -0.34 25.69
CA PRO A 350 -5.28 0.52 25.54
C PRO A 350 -4.31 0.00 24.46
N ALA A 351 -3.37 0.84 24.04
CA ALA A 351 -2.50 0.54 22.88
C ALA A 351 -1.62 -0.71 23.10
N GLU A 352 -1.22 -0.94 24.34
CA GLU A 352 -0.38 -2.06 24.78
C GLU A 352 -1.07 -3.43 24.57
N GLU A 353 -2.40 -3.46 24.64
CA GLU A 353 -3.21 -4.67 24.51
C GLU A 353 -3.65 -4.96 23.06
N ARG A 354 -3.28 -4.10 22.07
CA ARG A 354 -3.74 -4.18 20.68
C ARG A 354 -2.91 -5.11 19.79
N LEU A 355 -2.00 -5.90 20.33
CA LEU A 355 -1.14 -6.79 19.53
C LEU A 355 -1.96 -7.80 18.73
N SER A 356 -2.89 -8.51 19.34
CA SER A 356 -3.72 -9.51 18.63
C SER A 356 -4.50 -8.93 17.45
N GLY A 357 -5.07 -7.72 17.62
CA GLY A 357 -5.73 -7.00 16.52
C GLY A 357 -4.74 -6.56 15.43
N THR A 358 -3.52 -6.17 15.81
CA THR A 358 -2.45 -5.85 14.85
C THR A 358 -2.10 -7.07 14.00
N LEU A 359 -1.91 -8.25 14.61
CA LEU A 359 -1.59 -9.50 13.90
C LEU A 359 -2.70 -9.89 12.91
N ALA A 360 -3.96 -9.76 13.32
CA ALA A 360 -5.11 -10.03 12.44
C ALA A 360 -5.11 -9.11 11.21
N LEU A 361 -4.78 -7.82 11.37
CA LEU A 361 -4.70 -6.86 10.27
C LEU A 361 -3.47 -7.07 9.39
N SER A 362 -2.34 -7.51 9.95
CA SER A 362 -1.17 -7.90 9.16
C SER A 362 -1.46 -9.14 8.30
N CYS A 363 -2.21 -10.10 8.82
CA CYS A 363 -2.72 -11.24 8.04
C CYS A 363 -3.71 -10.78 6.95
N GLN A 364 -4.61 -9.84 7.25
CA GLN A 364 -5.50 -9.26 6.25
C GLN A 364 -4.74 -8.57 5.10
N ALA A 365 -3.63 -7.88 5.41
CA ALA A 365 -2.76 -7.27 4.40
C ALA A 365 -2.17 -8.33 3.43
N VAL A 366 -1.76 -9.50 3.94
CA VAL A 366 -1.31 -10.62 3.09
C VAL A 366 -2.42 -11.08 2.15
N TYR A 367 -3.65 -11.30 2.65
CA TYR A 367 -4.80 -11.71 1.83
C TYR A 367 -5.13 -10.69 0.74
N ALA A 368 -5.02 -9.41 1.04
CA ALA A 368 -5.28 -8.32 0.10
C ALA A 368 -4.12 -8.08 -0.89
N GLY A 369 -3.02 -8.83 -0.76
CA GLY A 369 -1.87 -8.70 -1.64
C GLY A 369 -1.02 -7.45 -1.41
N ALA A 370 -1.05 -6.85 -0.21
CA ALA A 370 -0.14 -5.78 0.16
C ALA A 370 1.30 -6.29 0.29
N GLN A 371 2.28 -5.43 0.07
CA GLN A 371 3.70 -5.79 0.05
C GLN A 371 4.38 -5.55 1.39
N MET A 372 3.83 -4.64 2.21
CA MET A 372 4.46 -4.22 3.45
C MET A 372 3.44 -3.99 4.57
N VAL A 373 3.89 -4.24 5.81
CA VAL A 373 3.21 -3.79 7.03
C VAL A 373 4.17 -3.00 7.90
N ARG A 374 3.72 -1.86 8.47
CA ARG A 374 4.49 -1.01 9.38
C ARG A 374 4.01 -1.28 10.82
N VAL A 375 4.90 -1.82 11.66
CA VAL A 375 4.53 -2.41 12.95
C VAL A 375 5.50 -2.06 14.08
N HIS A 376 4.99 -2.08 15.33
CA HIS A 376 5.82 -1.96 16.54
C HIS A 376 6.46 -3.30 16.93
N ASP A 377 5.70 -4.41 16.79
CA ASP A 377 6.05 -5.75 17.28
C ASP A 377 6.51 -6.60 16.07
N VAL A 378 7.78 -6.44 15.68
CA VAL A 378 8.33 -7.03 14.44
C VAL A 378 8.22 -8.55 14.44
N ARG A 379 8.73 -9.22 15.49
CA ARG A 379 8.81 -10.68 15.57
C ARG A 379 7.45 -11.35 15.47
N GLU A 380 6.49 -10.87 16.25
CA GLU A 380 5.13 -11.43 16.30
C GLU A 380 4.40 -11.26 14.97
N ASN A 381 4.55 -10.08 14.33
CA ASN A 381 3.98 -9.84 13.01
C ASN A 381 4.66 -10.69 11.93
N LEU A 382 6.00 -10.82 11.94
CA LEU A 382 6.72 -11.68 11.02
C LEU A 382 6.23 -13.13 11.14
N GLN A 383 6.10 -13.67 12.35
CA GLN A 383 5.62 -15.04 12.57
C GLN A 383 4.20 -15.23 12.04
N ALA A 384 3.29 -14.28 12.32
CA ALA A 384 1.91 -14.35 11.87
C ALA A 384 1.80 -14.32 10.33
N VAL A 385 2.49 -13.40 9.66
CA VAL A 385 2.43 -13.30 8.20
C VAL A 385 3.12 -14.48 7.52
N ARG A 386 4.26 -14.97 8.01
CA ARG A 386 4.94 -16.16 7.46
C ARG A 386 4.09 -17.41 7.60
N MET A 387 3.38 -17.57 8.73
CA MET A 387 2.46 -18.69 8.91
C MET A 387 1.31 -18.63 7.90
N LEU A 388 0.74 -17.46 7.67
CA LEU A 388 -0.33 -17.31 6.69
C LEU A 388 0.17 -17.52 5.25
N GLU A 389 1.32 -16.97 4.88
CA GLU A 389 1.94 -17.20 3.56
C GLU A 389 2.16 -18.69 3.30
N ALA A 390 2.63 -19.45 4.31
CA ALA A 390 2.80 -20.89 4.21
C ALA A 390 1.47 -21.64 4.04
N VAL A 391 0.40 -21.18 4.68
CA VAL A 391 -0.95 -21.76 4.48
C VAL A 391 -1.49 -21.48 3.08
N LEU A 392 -1.22 -20.28 2.53
CA LEU A 392 -1.69 -19.91 1.19
C LEU A 392 -0.89 -20.56 0.06
N CYS A 393 0.40 -20.79 0.26
CA CYS A 393 1.32 -21.36 -0.73
C CYS A 393 2.23 -22.41 -0.09
N PRO A 394 1.70 -23.61 0.26
CA PRO A 394 2.48 -24.65 0.94
C PRO A 394 3.68 -25.15 0.14
N GLU A 395 3.61 -25.05 -1.19
CA GLU A 395 4.66 -25.46 -2.12
C GLU A 395 5.89 -24.53 -2.13
N ARG A 396 5.80 -23.38 -1.46
CA ARG A 396 6.92 -22.40 -1.33
C ARG A 396 7.65 -22.50 0.01
N MET A 397 7.36 -23.53 0.80
CA MET A 397 8.00 -23.76 2.10
C MET A 397 9.42 -24.33 1.96
#